data_ec309dd648cc3e22ba410f4c901e6ae1
#
_entry.id   ec309dd648cc3e22ba410f4c901e6ae1
#
_cell.length_a   1.000
_cell.length_b   1.000
_cell.length_c   1.000
_cell.angle_alpha   90.00
_cell.angle_beta   90.00
_cell.angle_gamma   90.00
#
_symmetry.space_group_name_H-M   'P 1'
#
loop_
_entity.id
_entity.type
_entity.pdbx_description
1 polymer ?
#
loop_
_entity_poly.entity_id
_entity_poly.type
_entity_poly.pdbx_seq_one_letter_code
_entity_poly.pdbx_strand_id
1 'polypeptide(L)'
;MSQPTNPAQPTVTTSHTPEYRTNYANSVQVRMSVWDFFLEFGTMRQDSPEEVKLENFQGIYISPQQAKALLQILEHNLTQYEKAFGNLALEPHVTPPSGPVH
;
A
#
# COMPACT_ATOMS: atom_id res chain seq x y z
N MET A 1 -13.00 -19.43 -35.23
CA MET A 1 -12.94 -20.55 -34.32
C MET A 1 -12.55 -20.06 -32.92
N SER A 2 -13.28 -20.47 -31.96
CA SER A 2 -13.01 -20.03 -30.60
C SER A 2 -11.87 -20.84 -30.00
N GLN A 3 -11.10 -20.19 -29.15
CA GLN A 3 -10.08 -20.85 -28.38
C GLN A 3 -10.73 -21.71 -27.31
N PRO A 4 -10.20 -22.90 -27.07
CA PRO A 4 -10.67 -23.64 -25.91
C PRO A 4 -10.35 -22.88 -24.66
N THR A 5 -11.29 -22.82 -23.76
CA THR A 5 -11.09 -22.17 -22.48
C THR A 5 -10.17 -23.02 -21.63
N ASN A 6 -9.13 -22.41 -21.10
CA ASN A 6 -8.26 -23.07 -20.14
C ASN A 6 -8.96 -23.06 -18.78
N PRO A 7 -9.38 -24.21 -18.26
CA PRO A 7 -10.11 -24.22 -16.99
C PRO A 7 -9.26 -23.77 -15.80
N ALA A 8 -7.92 -23.73 -15.94
CA ALA A 8 -7.06 -23.23 -14.88
C ALA A 8 -6.95 -21.71 -14.85
N GLN A 9 -7.54 -21.03 -15.83
CA GLN A 9 -7.49 -19.58 -15.92
C GLN A 9 -8.90 -19.02 -15.82
N PRO A 10 -9.34 -18.74 -14.59
CA PRO A 10 -10.69 -18.22 -14.43
C PRO A 10 -10.78 -16.78 -14.96
N THR A 11 -11.98 -16.41 -15.31
CA THR A 11 -12.28 -15.04 -15.69
C THR A 11 -12.30 -14.18 -14.43
N VAL A 12 -11.65 -13.01 -14.51
CA VAL A 12 -11.65 -12.07 -13.39
C VAL A 12 -12.69 -10.99 -13.65
N THR A 13 -13.60 -10.85 -12.71
CA THR A 13 -14.63 -9.81 -12.76
C THR A 13 -14.41 -8.88 -11.58
N THR A 14 -14.34 -7.58 -11.86
CA THR A 14 -14.10 -6.58 -10.83
C THR A 14 -15.38 -5.81 -10.53
N SER A 15 -15.64 -5.63 -9.26
CA SER A 15 -16.79 -4.83 -8.82
C SER A 15 -16.43 -4.16 -7.51
N HIS A 16 -17.27 -3.23 -7.08
CA HIS A 16 -17.08 -2.53 -5.82
C HIS A 16 -18.15 -2.98 -4.83
N THR A 17 -17.73 -3.17 -3.57
CA THR A 17 -18.67 -3.42 -2.50
C THR A 17 -19.39 -2.13 -2.13
N PRO A 18 -20.53 -2.21 -1.42
CA PRO A 18 -21.19 -0.99 -0.96
C PRO A 18 -20.34 -0.11 -0.06
N GLU A 19 -19.36 -0.70 0.63
CA GLU A 19 -18.47 0.03 1.53
C GLU A 19 -17.24 0.61 0.84
N TYR A 20 -17.12 0.41 -0.46
CA TYR A 20 -15.96 0.91 -1.19
C TYR A 20 -15.86 2.42 -1.08
N ARG A 21 -14.66 2.90 -0.78
CA ARG A 21 -14.37 4.33 -0.68
C ARG A 21 -13.00 4.61 -1.25
N THR A 22 -12.84 5.81 -1.78
CA THR A 22 -11.51 6.30 -2.15
C THR A 22 -11.13 7.41 -1.16
N ASN A 23 -9.91 7.30 -0.65
CA ASN A 23 -9.40 8.27 0.30
C ASN A 23 -7.96 8.59 -0.07
N TYR A 24 -7.49 9.73 0.38
CA TYR A 24 -6.10 10.10 0.22
C TYR A 24 -5.38 9.87 1.54
N ALA A 25 -4.27 9.14 1.49
CA ALA A 25 -3.44 8.90 2.66
C ALA A 25 -2.04 9.44 2.38
N ASN A 26 -1.49 10.17 3.34
CA ASN A 26 -0.10 10.58 3.29
C ASN A 26 0.73 9.89 4.36
N SER A 27 0.15 8.91 5.03
CA SER A 27 0.83 8.10 6.03
C SER A 27 0.39 6.67 5.89
N VAL A 28 1.35 5.76 5.85
CA VAL A 28 1.10 4.33 5.86
C VAL A 28 2.02 3.71 6.90
N GLN A 29 1.43 3.02 7.85
CA GLN A 29 2.19 2.28 8.85
C GLN A 29 1.99 0.80 8.62
N VAL A 30 3.01 0.01 8.87
CA VAL A 30 2.96 -1.43 8.62
C VAL A 30 3.40 -2.15 9.88
N ARG A 31 2.61 -3.12 10.29
CA ARG A 31 2.98 -4.07 11.32
C ARG A 31 2.84 -5.47 10.78
N MET A 32 3.66 -6.38 11.24
CA MET A 32 3.63 -7.74 10.73
C MET A 32 3.62 -8.75 11.85
N SER A 33 3.01 -9.87 11.54
CA SER A 33 3.13 -11.10 12.31
C SER A 33 3.54 -12.21 11.34
N VAL A 34 3.67 -13.42 11.88
CA VAL A 34 3.97 -14.57 11.03
C VAL A 34 2.79 -14.88 10.09
N TRP A 35 1.59 -14.43 10.45
CA TRP A 35 0.37 -14.77 9.72
C TRP A 35 -0.04 -13.74 8.70
N ASP A 36 0.22 -12.45 8.99
CA ASP A 36 -0.25 -11.40 8.10
C ASP A 36 0.50 -10.10 8.33
N PHE A 37 0.28 -9.18 7.40
CA PHE A 37 0.74 -7.80 7.49
C PHE A 37 -0.48 -6.92 7.71
N PHE A 38 -0.36 -5.96 8.60
CA PHE A 38 -1.40 -4.97 8.84
C PHE A 38 -0.94 -3.62 8.32
N LEU A 39 -1.66 -3.09 7.33
CA LEU A 39 -1.36 -1.79 6.77
C LEU A 39 -2.37 -0.78 7.30
N GLU A 40 -1.88 0.29 7.89
CA GLU A 40 -2.74 1.31 8.46
C GLU A 40 -2.53 2.62 7.71
N PHE A 41 -3.60 3.11 7.11
CA PHE A 41 -3.58 4.30 6.27
C PHE A 41 -4.18 5.47 7.02
N GLY A 42 -3.54 6.62 6.90
CA GLY A 42 -4.01 7.79 7.59
C GLY A 42 -3.54 9.09 6.98
N THR A 43 -3.94 10.16 7.61
CA THR A 43 -3.44 11.49 7.27
C THR A 43 -2.62 12.01 8.43
N MET A 44 -1.49 12.59 8.09
CA MET A 44 -0.58 13.17 9.06
C MET A 44 -0.50 14.65 8.78
N ARG A 45 -0.64 15.46 9.84
CA ARG A 45 -0.47 16.89 9.73
C ARG A 45 0.26 17.41 10.94
N GLN A 46 1.02 18.48 10.71
CA GLN A 46 1.73 19.13 11.80
C GLN A 46 1.00 20.40 12.19
N ASP A 47 0.40 20.39 13.37
CA ASP A 47 -0.37 21.53 13.86
C ASP A 47 0.52 22.58 14.53
N SER A 48 1.66 22.16 15.07
CA SER A 48 2.61 23.05 15.71
C SER A 48 4.00 22.44 15.60
N PRO A 49 5.07 23.20 15.92
CA PRO A 49 6.41 22.63 15.87
C PRO A 49 6.60 21.38 16.76
N GLU A 50 5.80 21.27 17.83
CA GLU A 50 5.94 20.17 18.77
C GLU A 50 4.94 19.06 18.59
N GLU A 51 3.93 19.27 17.75
CA GLU A 51 2.83 18.29 17.67
C GLU A 51 2.52 17.90 16.24
N VAL A 52 2.56 16.61 16.00
CA VAL A 52 2.13 16.00 14.75
C VAL A 52 0.91 15.13 15.05
N LYS A 53 -0.17 15.36 14.34
CA LYS A 53 -1.37 14.54 14.48
C LYS A 53 -1.44 13.54 13.36
N LEU A 54 -1.70 12.30 13.74
CA LEU A 54 -1.89 11.20 12.80
C LEU A 54 -3.28 10.64 13.02
N GLU A 55 -4.12 10.76 11.99
CA GLU A 55 -5.47 10.23 12.05
C GLU A 55 -5.60 9.09 11.05
N ASN A 56 -5.72 7.88 11.57
CA ASN A 56 -5.84 6.68 10.76
C ASN A 56 -7.31 6.44 10.42
N PHE A 57 -7.59 6.17 9.14
CA PHE A 57 -8.97 5.96 8.69
C PHE A 57 -9.21 4.57 8.09
N GLN A 58 -8.16 3.79 7.86
CA GLN A 58 -8.34 2.48 7.25
C GLN A 58 -7.22 1.55 7.67
N GLY A 59 -7.62 0.38 8.15
CA GLY A 59 -6.68 -0.71 8.42
C GLY A 59 -7.01 -1.90 7.57
N ILE A 60 -6.01 -2.52 6.97
CA ILE A 60 -6.20 -3.66 6.09
C ILE A 60 -5.17 -4.73 6.42
N TYR A 61 -5.65 -5.95 6.64
CA TYR A 61 -4.78 -7.10 6.77
C TYR A 61 -4.59 -7.75 5.43
N ILE A 62 -3.36 -8.07 5.09
CA ILE A 62 -3.04 -8.82 3.88
C ILE A 62 -2.12 -9.98 4.24
N SER A 63 -2.13 -11.02 3.41
CA SER A 63 -1.23 -12.14 3.61
C SER A 63 0.22 -11.72 3.35
N PRO A 64 1.20 -12.43 3.89
CA PRO A 64 2.59 -12.16 3.56
C PRO A 64 2.87 -12.28 2.06
N GLN A 65 2.22 -13.21 1.38
CA GLN A 65 2.36 -13.37 -0.05
C GLN A 65 1.82 -12.16 -0.80
N GLN A 66 0.69 -11.62 -0.34
CA GLN A 66 0.12 -10.44 -0.96
C GLN A 66 0.99 -9.22 -0.69
N ALA A 67 1.61 -9.14 0.48
CA ALA A 67 2.54 -8.06 0.79
C ALA A 67 3.74 -8.09 -0.17
N LYS A 68 4.25 -9.28 -0.45
CA LYS A 68 5.36 -9.42 -1.38
C LYS A 68 4.95 -9.04 -2.80
N ALA A 69 3.75 -9.42 -3.21
CA ALA A 69 3.23 -9.04 -4.52
C ALA A 69 3.07 -7.52 -4.61
N LEU A 70 2.57 -6.90 -3.56
CA LEU A 70 2.41 -5.45 -3.52
C LEU A 70 3.76 -4.75 -3.65
N LEU A 71 4.77 -5.24 -2.95
CA LEU A 71 6.10 -4.67 -3.05
C LEU A 71 6.59 -4.68 -4.51
N GLN A 72 6.42 -5.80 -5.19
CA GLN A 72 6.87 -5.92 -6.58
C GLN A 72 6.11 -4.97 -7.49
N ILE A 73 4.81 -4.83 -7.28
CA ILE A 73 4.00 -3.91 -8.06
C ILE A 73 4.46 -2.48 -7.84
N LEU A 74 4.67 -2.12 -6.58
CA LEU A 74 5.12 -0.76 -6.26
C LEU A 74 6.49 -0.47 -6.81
N GLU A 75 7.42 -1.43 -6.72
CA GLU A 75 8.76 -1.25 -7.28
C GLU A 75 8.71 -0.98 -8.77
N HIS A 76 7.91 -1.77 -9.48
CA HIS A 76 7.78 -1.60 -10.93
C HIS A 76 7.22 -0.23 -11.27
N ASN A 77 6.16 0.18 -10.58
CA ASN A 77 5.52 1.46 -10.85
C ASN A 77 6.39 2.65 -10.46
N LEU A 78 7.12 2.54 -9.36
CA LEU A 78 8.05 3.59 -8.95
C LEU A 78 9.18 3.74 -9.95
N THR A 79 9.68 2.64 -10.49
CA THR A 79 10.70 2.70 -11.54
C THR A 79 10.19 3.47 -12.76
N GLN A 80 8.96 3.18 -13.18
CA GLN A 80 8.35 3.89 -14.30
C GLN A 80 8.12 5.36 -13.97
N TYR A 81 7.66 5.65 -12.77
CA TYR A 81 7.44 7.01 -12.33
C TYR A 81 8.73 7.83 -12.37
N GLU A 82 9.80 7.26 -11.81
CA GLU A 82 11.07 7.98 -11.74
C GLU A 82 11.70 8.18 -13.10
N LYS A 83 11.48 7.25 -14.03
CA LYS A 83 11.94 7.45 -15.40
C LYS A 83 11.22 8.61 -16.08
N ALA A 84 9.94 8.77 -15.79
CA ALA A 84 9.12 9.78 -16.44
C ALA A 84 9.28 11.16 -15.79
N PHE A 85 9.41 11.20 -14.46
CA PHE A 85 9.29 12.44 -13.70
C PHE A 85 10.50 12.77 -12.85
N GLY A 86 11.49 11.90 -12.78
CA GLY A 86 12.68 12.12 -11.98
C GLY A 86 12.65 11.37 -10.66
N ASN A 87 13.80 11.26 -10.04
CA ASN A 87 13.95 10.49 -8.82
C ASN A 87 13.20 11.10 -7.66
N LEU A 88 12.62 10.24 -6.85
CA LEU A 88 11.93 10.63 -5.64
C LEU A 88 12.88 10.53 -4.46
N ALA A 89 12.84 11.54 -3.60
CA ALA A 89 13.55 11.51 -2.32
C ALA A 89 12.54 11.41 -1.20
N LEU A 90 12.82 10.57 -0.21
CA LEU A 90 11.98 10.47 0.96
C LEU A 90 12.29 11.62 1.90
N GLU A 91 11.24 12.21 2.46
CA GLU A 91 11.42 13.23 3.48
C GLU A 91 11.75 12.57 4.81
N PRO A 92 12.61 13.18 5.63
CA PRO A 92 13.04 12.53 6.87
C PRO A 92 11.91 12.14 7.81
N HIS A 93 10.86 12.95 7.89
CA HIS A 93 9.77 12.67 8.82
C HIS A 93 8.83 11.56 8.35
N VAL A 94 8.97 11.10 7.10
CA VAL A 94 8.17 9.98 6.60
C VAL A 94 9.02 8.74 6.38
N THR A 95 10.26 8.77 6.86
CA THR A 95 11.12 7.60 6.79
C THR A 95 10.51 6.49 7.64
N PRO A 96 10.37 5.29 7.11
CA PRO A 96 9.82 4.20 7.90
C PRO A 96 10.74 3.85 9.07
N PRO A 97 10.17 3.33 10.16
CA PRO A 97 10.99 2.90 11.29
C PRO A 97 12.01 1.86 10.84
N SER A 98 13.19 1.96 11.36
CA SER A 98 14.23 0.97 11.06
C SER A 98 14.00 -0.26 11.91
N GLY A 99 14.49 -1.38 11.41
CA GLY A 99 14.41 -2.64 12.13
C GLY A 99 13.26 -3.49 11.69
N PRO A 100 13.39 -4.81 11.87
CA PRO A 100 12.38 -5.74 11.38
C PRO A 100 11.21 -5.92 12.32
N VAL A 101 11.29 -5.42 13.52
CA VAL A 101 10.26 -5.63 14.53
C VAL A 101 9.33 -4.44 14.52
N HIS A 102 8.16 -4.69 14.08
CA HIS A 102 7.19 -3.62 13.98
C HIS A 102 5.83 -4.13 14.42
#